data_94a0e00588130319a1b10d32323196f8
#
_entry.id   94a0e00588130319a1b10d32323196f8
#
_cell.length_a   1.000
_cell.length_b   1.000
_cell.length_c   1.000
_cell.angle_alpha   90.00
_cell.angle_beta   90.00
_cell.angle_gamma   90.00
#
_symmetry.space_group_name_H-M   'P 1'
#
loop_
_entity.id
_entity.type
_entity.pdbx_description
1 polymer ?
#
loop_
_entity_poly.entity_id
_entity_poly.type
_entity_poly.pdbx_seq_one_letter_code
_entity_poly.pdbx_strand_id
1 'polypeptide(L)'
;RPYQNPAVMATRNKTSKYSLRDNPTGIYAKADETLAVFVGDIYEGGKVSMLIQDLNGGYNNSKTYELSEGYNEITVEVGGLIYILNHVNDDIPLRLEDADNDQKRNIEAKTVKVHFANGKVNGYFDIQKNKESDWAQIRDNAKYQEIDVLGEYSHLTWRISDFKKYNTEITKTIENLDRL
;
A
#
# COMPACT_ATOMS: atom_id res chain seq x y z
N ARG A 1 7.99 4.10 -0.74
CA ARG A 1 8.93 4.14 0.39
C ARG A 1 9.06 2.76 1.02
N PRO A 2 10.17 2.47 1.72
CA PRO A 2 10.34 1.21 2.44
C PRO A 2 9.53 1.19 3.74
N TYR A 3 9.19 -0.03 4.19
CA TYR A 3 8.52 -0.29 5.46
C TYR A 3 9.24 -1.40 6.23
N GLN A 4 9.09 -1.39 7.54
CA GLN A 4 9.56 -2.49 8.36
C GLN A 4 8.69 -3.74 8.10
N ASN A 5 9.30 -4.91 8.26
CA ASN A 5 8.56 -6.17 8.17
C ASN A 5 7.44 -6.22 9.21
N PRO A 6 6.18 -6.44 8.79
CA PRO A 6 5.04 -6.45 9.69
C PRO A 6 5.06 -7.59 10.72
N ALA A 7 5.67 -8.72 10.39
CA ALA A 7 5.80 -9.82 11.35
C ALA A 7 6.72 -9.42 12.51
N VAL A 8 7.81 -8.70 12.20
CA VAL A 8 8.72 -8.15 13.21
C VAL A 8 8.01 -7.10 14.06
N MET A 9 7.29 -6.19 13.42
CA MET A 9 6.51 -5.18 14.14
C MET A 9 5.44 -5.79 15.02
N ALA A 10 4.70 -6.80 14.53
CA ALA A 10 3.69 -7.50 15.31
C ALA A 10 4.29 -8.18 16.53
N THR A 11 5.44 -8.86 16.38
CA THR A 11 6.15 -9.50 17.49
C THR A 11 6.64 -8.47 18.51
N ARG A 12 7.25 -7.38 18.05
CA ARG A 12 7.74 -6.28 18.89
C ARG A 12 6.61 -5.62 19.70
N ASN A 13 5.48 -5.38 19.03
CA ASN A 13 4.32 -4.71 19.63
C ASN A 13 3.38 -5.69 20.35
N LYS A 14 3.68 -7.00 20.36
CA LYS A 14 2.82 -8.05 20.92
C LYS A 14 1.38 -8.02 20.36
N THR A 15 1.27 -7.76 19.07
CA THR A 15 0.00 -7.67 18.35
C THR A 15 -0.12 -8.78 17.30
N SER A 16 -1.30 -8.93 16.70
CA SER A 16 -1.48 -9.77 15.52
C SER A 16 -0.77 -9.16 14.30
N LYS A 17 -0.40 -10.02 13.36
CA LYS A 17 0.16 -9.58 12.08
C LYS A 17 -0.85 -8.70 11.33
N TYR A 18 -0.42 -7.54 10.87
CA TYR A 18 -1.25 -6.63 10.09
C TYR A 18 -1.36 -7.10 8.63
N SER A 19 -2.49 -6.82 8.01
CA SER A 19 -2.59 -6.79 6.56
C SER A 19 -2.03 -5.46 6.07
N LEU A 20 -1.02 -5.52 5.22
CA LEU A 20 -0.33 -4.31 4.77
C LEU A 20 -0.88 -3.84 3.45
N ARG A 21 -1.26 -2.59 3.43
CA ARG A 21 -1.62 -1.84 2.23
C ARG A 21 -0.72 -0.61 2.10
N ASP A 22 0.58 -0.87 2.18
CA ASP A 22 1.59 0.17 2.09
C ASP A 22 1.72 0.70 0.66
N ASN A 23 2.07 1.95 0.50
CA ASN A 23 2.25 2.63 -0.77
C ASN A 23 1.08 2.41 -1.75
N PRO A 24 -0.12 2.94 -1.47
CA PRO A 24 -1.22 2.90 -2.42
C PRO A 24 -0.80 3.58 -3.72
N THR A 25 -1.14 2.95 -4.84
CA THR A 25 -0.76 3.44 -6.18
C THR A 25 -1.82 4.35 -6.79
N GLY A 26 -3.05 4.30 -6.29
CA GLY A 26 -4.21 4.91 -6.93
C GLY A 26 -4.60 4.23 -8.25
N ILE A 27 -4.11 3.02 -8.49
CA ILE A 27 -4.44 2.18 -9.65
C ILE A 27 -5.28 1.00 -9.19
N TYR A 28 -6.18 0.53 -10.04
CA TYR A 28 -6.91 -0.71 -9.85
C TYR A 28 -6.86 -1.58 -11.10
N ALA A 29 -7.06 -2.88 -10.92
CA ALA A 29 -7.21 -3.84 -11.99
C ALA A 29 -8.42 -4.74 -11.75
N LYS A 30 -8.93 -5.36 -12.81
CA LYS A 30 -9.91 -6.44 -12.72
C LYS A 30 -9.19 -7.78 -12.82
N ALA A 31 -9.81 -8.83 -12.29
CA ALA A 31 -9.33 -10.20 -12.52
C ALA A 31 -9.13 -10.46 -14.02
N ASP A 32 -8.12 -11.25 -14.34
CA ASP A 32 -7.68 -11.63 -15.68
C ASP A 32 -7.09 -10.48 -16.55
N GLU A 33 -6.93 -9.27 -15.98
CA GLU A 33 -6.17 -8.21 -16.65
C GLU A 33 -4.66 -8.45 -16.51
N THR A 34 -3.92 -8.18 -17.59
CA THR A 34 -2.45 -8.25 -17.56
C THR A 34 -1.87 -6.86 -17.36
N LEU A 35 -1.04 -6.73 -16.33
CA LEU A 35 -0.33 -5.50 -15.98
C LEU A 35 1.13 -5.59 -16.43
N ALA A 36 1.63 -4.50 -17.00
CA ALA A 36 3.03 -4.28 -17.32
C ALA A 36 3.63 -3.33 -16.28
N VAL A 37 4.53 -3.85 -15.44
CA VAL A 37 5.11 -3.14 -14.31
C VAL A 37 6.62 -3.08 -14.45
N PHE A 38 7.19 -1.88 -14.42
CA PHE A 38 8.64 -1.67 -14.42
C PHE A 38 9.11 -1.30 -13.03
N VAL A 39 10.12 -2.02 -12.55
CA VAL A 39 10.72 -1.81 -11.23
C VAL A 39 12.17 -1.37 -11.41
N GLY A 40 12.55 -0.28 -10.77
CA GLY A 40 13.94 0.17 -10.70
C GLY A 40 14.77 -0.69 -9.76
N ASP A 41 16.01 -0.26 -9.53
CA ASP A 41 16.98 -1.00 -8.73
C ASP A 41 16.41 -1.30 -7.33
N ILE A 42 16.47 -2.57 -6.95
CA ILE A 42 16.10 -3.04 -5.61
C ILE A 42 17.39 -3.07 -4.78
N TYR A 43 17.38 -2.43 -3.61
CA TYR A 43 18.52 -2.40 -2.72
C TYR A 43 18.81 -3.80 -2.14
N GLU A 44 20.07 -4.03 -1.77
CA GLU A 44 20.48 -5.30 -1.15
C GLU A 44 19.64 -5.60 0.09
N GLY A 45 19.06 -6.80 0.15
CA GLY A 45 18.13 -7.20 1.20
C GLY A 45 16.74 -6.59 1.11
N GLY A 46 16.41 -5.88 0.02
CA GLY A 46 15.05 -5.41 -0.27
C GLY A 46 14.21 -6.50 -0.93
N LYS A 47 12.90 -6.47 -0.65
CA LYS A 47 11.89 -7.29 -1.31
C LYS A 47 10.74 -6.41 -1.76
N VAL A 48 10.45 -6.41 -3.05
CA VAL A 48 9.36 -5.63 -3.62
C VAL A 48 8.28 -6.57 -4.12
N SER A 49 7.04 -6.29 -3.78
CA SER A 49 5.90 -7.03 -4.30
C SER A 49 4.71 -6.12 -4.55
N MET A 50 3.81 -6.57 -5.40
CA MET A 50 2.54 -5.92 -5.69
C MET A 50 1.43 -6.69 -5.00
N LEU A 51 0.68 -6.00 -4.13
CA LEU A 51 -0.54 -6.52 -3.51
C LEU A 51 -1.74 -5.98 -4.28
N ILE A 52 -2.68 -6.85 -4.65
CA ILE A 52 -4.01 -6.48 -5.12
C ILE A 52 -5.02 -6.91 -4.07
N GLN A 53 -5.96 -6.04 -3.72
CA GLN A 53 -6.98 -6.36 -2.72
C GLN A 53 -8.32 -5.73 -3.07
N ASP A 54 -9.37 -6.54 -2.96
CA ASP A 54 -10.78 -6.14 -2.96
C ASP A 54 -11.36 -6.35 -1.55
N LEU A 55 -11.78 -5.28 -0.91
CA LEU A 55 -12.33 -5.35 0.44
C LEU A 55 -13.76 -5.87 0.51
N ASN A 56 -14.49 -5.94 -0.60
CA ASN A 56 -15.84 -6.54 -0.60
C ASN A 56 -15.83 -8.02 -0.28
N GLY A 57 -14.75 -8.73 -0.63
CA GLY A 57 -14.54 -10.14 -0.27
C GLY A 57 -13.91 -10.32 1.11
N GLY A 58 -13.71 -9.25 1.87
CA GLY A 58 -12.92 -9.26 3.09
C GLY A 58 -11.43 -9.41 2.83
N TYR A 59 -10.65 -9.61 3.89
CA TYR A 59 -9.19 -9.72 3.79
C TYR A 59 -8.69 -10.93 2.96
N ASN A 60 -9.54 -11.90 2.69
CA ASN A 60 -9.17 -13.09 1.93
C ASN A 60 -9.19 -12.86 0.42
N ASN A 61 -9.82 -11.81 -0.07
CA ASN A 61 -9.84 -11.47 -1.48
C ASN A 61 -8.65 -10.58 -1.85
N SER A 62 -7.47 -11.16 -1.75
CA SER A 62 -6.21 -10.48 -2.05
C SER A 62 -5.19 -11.46 -2.63
N LYS A 63 -4.30 -10.92 -3.46
CA LYS A 63 -3.17 -11.68 -4.02
C LYS A 63 -1.92 -10.81 -4.02
N THR A 64 -0.79 -11.41 -3.66
CA THR A 64 0.52 -10.77 -3.71
C THR A 64 1.35 -11.40 -4.82
N TYR A 65 2.00 -10.55 -5.61
CA TYR A 65 2.91 -10.92 -6.70
C TYR A 65 4.29 -10.37 -6.40
N GLU A 66 5.30 -11.22 -6.41
CA GLU A 66 6.69 -10.78 -6.27
C GLU A 66 7.13 -10.04 -7.54
N LEU A 67 7.87 -8.95 -7.37
CA LEU A 67 8.39 -8.13 -8.46
C LEU A 67 9.92 -8.24 -8.50
N SER A 68 10.45 -8.40 -9.70
CA SER A 68 11.88 -8.33 -9.98
C SER A 68 12.24 -6.98 -10.59
N GLU A 69 13.53 -6.63 -10.52
CA GLU A 69 14.04 -5.47 -11.26
C GLU A 69 13.73 -5.56 -12.77
N GLY A 70 13.45 -4.44 -13.38
CA GLY A 70 13.11 -4.34 -14.80
C GLY A 70 11.63 -4.62 -15.06
N TYR A 71 11.33 -5.30 -16.16
CA TYR A 71 10.00 -5.57 -16.66
C TYR A 71 9.35 -6.78 -15.99
N ASN A 72 8.13 -6.60 -15.51
CA ASN A 72 7.27 -7.66 -14.97
C ASN A 72 5.94 -7.63 -15.74
N GLU A 73 5.53 -8.79 -16.24
CA GLU A 73 4.21 -9.02 -16.83
C GLU A 73 3.38 -9.89 -15.90
N ILE A 74 2.25 -9.38 -15.42
CA ILE A 74 1.47 -10.04 -14.39
C ILE A 74 0.01 -10.09 -14.80
N THR A 75 -0.50 -11.30 -15.04
CA THR A 75 -1.95 -11.51 -15.13
C THR A 75 -2.52 -11.66 -13.73
N VAL A 76 -3.40 -10.75 -13.35
CA VAL A 76 -3.93 -10.69 -11.99
C VAL A 76 -5.08 -11.68 -11.78
N GLU A 77 -5.03 -12.45 -10.71
CA GLU A 77 -6.03 -13.47 -10.38
C GLU A 77 -7.28 -12.88 -9.70
N VAL A 78 -7.09 -11.75 -9.00
CA VAL A 78 -8.18 -11.06 -8.30
C VAL A 78 -8.21 -9.60 -8.72
N GLY A 79 -9.40 -8.99 -8.75
CA GLY A 79 -9.54 -7.56 -8.96
C GLY A 79 -9.35 -6.79 -7.65
N GLY A 80 -8.99 -5.52 -7.74
CA GLY A 80 -8.88 -4.67 -6.56
C GLY A 80 -7.97 -3.46 -6.73
N LEU A 81 -7.79 -2.73 -5.64
CA LEU A 81 -6.81 -1.66 -5.53
C LEU A 81 -5.40 -2.24 -5.43
N ILE A 82 -4.43 -1.54 -5.99
CA ILE A 82 -3.04 -1.98 -6.10
C ILE A 82 -2.15 -1.21 -5.13
N TYR A 83 -1.33 -1.97 -4.40
CA TYR A 83 -0.35 -1.46 -3.42
C TYR A 83 1.03 -2.00 -3.74
N ILE A 84 2.07 -1.23 -3.45
CA ILE A 84 3.46 -1.69 -3.58
C ILE A 84 4.03 -1.92 -2.18
N LEU A 85 4.38 -3.15 -1.91
CA LEU A 85 5.05 -3.54 -0.69
C LEU A 85 6.56 -3.50 -0.93
N ASN A 86 7.26 -2.68 -0.18
CA ASN A 86 8.72 -2.55 -0.22
C ASN A 86 9.26 -2.86 1.17
N HIS A 87 9.56 -4.13 1.41
CA HIS A 87 9.98 -4.64 2.70
C HIS A 87 11.44 -5.07 2.68
N VAL A 88 12.09 -5.02 3.84
CA VAL A 88 13.34 -5.74 4.04
C VAL A 88 13.05 -7.24 4.01
N ASN A 89 13.90 -8.02 3.30
CA ASN A 89 13.73 -9.45 3.12
C ASN A 89 13.66 -10.18 4.47
N ASP A 90 12.63 -11.02 4.64
CA ASP A 90 12.39 -11.82 5.85
C ASP A 90 13.39 -12.96 6.05
N ASP A 91 14.07 -13.38 4.98
CA ASP A 91 15.04 -14.48 5.03
C ASP A 91 16.36 -14.11 5.76
N ILE A 92 16.51 -12.83 6.13
CA ILE A 92 17.60 -12.41 7.01
C ILE A 92 17.20 -12.75 8.45
N PRO A 93 17.82 -13.78 9.07
CA PRO A 93 17.38 -14.27 10.36
C PRO A 93 17.47 -13.16 11.41
N LEU A 94 16.32 -12.81 11.98
CA LEU A 94 16.21 -12.08 13.24
C LEU A 94 16.59 -13.06 14.35
N ARG A 95 17.80 -12.97 14.86
CA ARG A 95 18.06 -13.58 16.17
C ARG A 95 17.22 -12.79 17.17
N LEU A 96 16.37 -13.50 17.92
CA LEU A 96 15.57 -12.90 19.03
C LEU A 96 16.47 -12.18 20.05
N GLU A 97 17.73 -12.59 20.14
CA GLU A 97 18.80 -11.99 20.95
C GLU A 97 19.25 -10.61 20.43
N ASP A 98 18.98 -10.29 19.16
CA ASP A 98 19.38 -9.03 18.53
C ASP A 98 18.24 -8.00 18.55
N ALA A 99 17.10 -8.28 19.18
CA ALA A 99 15.95 -7.37 19.22
C ALA A 99 16.25 -6.01 19.88
N ASP A 100 17.26 -5.98 20.76
CA ASP A 100 17.76 -4.75 21.39
C ASP A 100 18.91 -4.09 20.63
N ASN A 101 19.40 -4.70 19.55
CA ASN A 101 20.54 -4.22 18.77
C ASN A 101 20.10 -3.79 17.37
N ASP A 102 19.38 -2.68 17.27
CA ASP A 102 19.08 -1.98 16.00
C ASP A 102 20.37 -1.63 15.18
N GLN A 103 21.53 -1.80 15.77
CA GLN A 103 22.83 -1.45 15.18
C GLN A 103 23.43 -2.53 14.26
N LYS A 104 22.93 -3.76 14.24
CA LYS A 104 23.55 -4.85 13.45
C LYS A 104 22.88 -5.14 12.10
N ARG A 105 21.81 -4.44 11.76
CA ARG A 105 21.22 -4.51 10.42
C ARG A 105 21.54 -3.25 9.65
N ASN A 106 22.72 -3.16 9.12
CA ASN A 106 23.12 -2.12 8.17
C ASN A 106 22.45 -2.28 6.78
N ILE A 107 21.20 -2.78 6.73
CA ILE A 107 20.43 -2.73 5.50
C ILE A 107 19.77 -1.35 5.46
N GLU A 108 20.35 -0.47 4.67
CA GLU A 108 19.76 0.82 4.37
C GLU A 108 18.56 0.62 3.45
N ALA A 109 17.37 0.57 4.02
CA ALA A 109 16.14 0.43 3.25
C ALA A 109 15.92 1.67 2.37
N LYS A 110 15.83 1.46 1.04
CA LYS A 110 15.74 2.54 0.04
C LYS A 110 14.39 2.57 -0.64
N THR A 111 14.04 3.74 -1.14
CA THR A 111 12.88 3.90 -2.03
C THR A 111 13.17 3.23 -3.36
N VAL A 112 12.24 2.39 -3.81
CA VAL A 112 12.26 1.76 -5.15
C VAL A 112 11.29 2.49 -6.07
N LYS A 113 11.69 2.75 -7.30
CA LYS A 113 10.84 3.34 -8.33
C LYS A 113 10.02 2.24 -8.99
N VAL A 114 8.71 2.44 -9.08
CA VAL A 114 7.81 1.53 -9.77
C VAL A 114 6.96 2.31 -10.76
N HIS A 115 6.86 1.83 -11.98
CA HIS A 115 6.06 2.42 -13.05
C HIS A 115 5.11 1.37 -13.62
N PHE A 116 3.83 1.71 -13.69
CA PHE A 116 2.80 0.94 -14.36
C PHE A 116 2.61 1.50 -15.77
N ALA A 117 2.88 0.69 -16.80
CA ALA A 117 2.67 1.10 -18.18
C ALA A 117 1.19 1.05 -18.58
N ASN A 118 0.40 0.29 -17.86
CA ASN A 118 -1.05 0.19 -18.01
C ASN A 118 -1.73 0.06 -16.63
N GLY A 119 -3.03 -0.10 -16.63
CA GLY A 119 -3.86 -0.13 -15.44
C GLY A 119 -4.87 1.03 -15.46
N LYS A 120 -5.81 1.00 -14.54
CA LYS A 120 -6.89 1.99 -14.48
C LYS A 120 -6.69 2.92 -13.31
N VAL A 121 -6.62 4.22 -13.58
CA VAL A 121 -6.46 5.24 -12.54
C VAL A 121 -7.76 5.38 -11.75
N ASN A 122 -7.64 5.24 -10.42
CA ASN A 122 -8.67 5.49 -9.43
C ASN A 122 -8.39 6.79 -8.65
N GLY A 123 -7.12 7.05 -8.40
CA GLY A 123 -6.68 8.10 -7.49
C GLY A 123 -6.72 7.66 -6.02
N TYR A 124 -6.16 8.49 -5.16
CA TYR A 124 -6.23 8.41 -3.70
C TYR A 124 -6.02 9.81 -3.13
N PHE A 125 -6.44 10.04 -1.90
CA PHE A 125 -6.19 11.28 -1.18
C PHE A 125 -5.05 11.08 -0.18
N ASP A 126 -4.14 12.05 -0.13
CA ASP A 126 -3.00 12.05 0.80
C ASP A 126 -2.90 13.46 1.40
N ILE A 127 -3.17 13.61 2.69
CA ILE A 127 -3.17 14.90 3.39
C ILE A 127 -1.85 15.66 3.27
N GLN A 128 -0.74 14.95 3.03
CA GLN A 128 0.57 15.55 2.82
C GLN A 128 0.78 16.09 1.41
N LYS A 129 -0.06 15.71 0.44
CA LYS A 129 0.08 16.06 -0.99
C LYS A 129 -1.11 16.83 -1.53
N ASN A 130 -2.30 16.59 -1.00
CA ASN A 130 -3.54 17.14 -1.48
C ASN A 130 -4.11 18.17 -0.49
N LYS A 131 -4.89 19.11 -1.02
CA LYS A 131 -5.66 20.06 -0.23
C LYS A 131 -7.11 19.58 -0.12
N GLU A 132 -7.85 20.07 0.87
CA GLU A 132 -9.29 19.81 1.00
C GLU A 132 -10.05 20.09 -0.30
N SER A 133 -9.68 21.15 -1.04
CA SER A 133 -10.29 21.52 -2.33
C SER A 133 -10.15 20.43 -3.40
N ASP A 134 -9.16 19.56 -3.31
CA ASP A 134 -8.89 18.51 -4.31
C ASP A 134 -9.78 17.27 -4.07
N TRP A 135 -10.30 17.14 -2.84
CA TRP A 135 -11.05 15.97 -2.42
C TRP A 135 -12.26 15.67 -3.30
N ALA A 136 -13.08 16.67 -3.57
CA ALA A 136 -14.28 16.46 -4.38
C ALA A 136 -13.94 15.90 -5.76
N GLN A 137 -12.91 16.44 -6.40
CA GLN A 137 -12.46 15.98 -7.71
C GLN A 137 -11.88 14.57 -7.66
N ILE A 138 -11.02 14.27 -6.67
CA ILE A 138 -10.43 12.93 -6.48
C ILE A 138 -11.53 11.90 -6.26
N ARG A 139 -12.44 12.16 -5.34
CA ARG A 139 -13.56 11.30 -5.00
C ARG A 139 -14.48 11.04 -6.21
N ASP A 140 -14.82 12.10 -6.95
CA ASP A 140 -15.81 12.01 -8.04
C ASP A 140 -15.22 11.39 -9.30
N ASN A 141 -13.90 11.46 -9.49
CA ASN A 141 -13.18 10.82 -10.58
C ASN A 141 -12.85 9.34 -10.30
N ALA A 142 -12.94 8.88 -9.06
CA ALA A 142 -12.69 7.50 -8.72
C ALA A 142 -13.63 6.55 -9.49
N LYS A 143 -13.06 5.49 -10.06
CA LYS A 143 -13.77 4.52 -10.92
C LYS A 143 -13.96 3.18 -10.24
N TYR A 144 -13.14 2.86 -9.25
CA TYR A 144 -13.31 1.69 -8.41
C TYR A 144 -14.27 2.02 -7.26
N GLN A 145 -14.87 1.01 -6.68
CA GLN A 145 -15.87 1.18 -5.62
C GLN A 145 -15.30 1.71 -4.29
N GLU A 146 -14.00 1.63 -4.11
CA GLU A 146 -13.26 2.02 -2.91
C GLU A 146 -12.16 3.01 -3.26
N ILE A 147 -11.73 3.77 -2.27
CA ILE A 147 -10.63 4.72 -2.39
C ILE A 147 -9.79 4.72 -1.11
N ASP A 148 -8.48 4.92 -1.28
CA ASP A 148 -7.56 5.12 -0.17
C ASP A 148 -7.48 6.59 0.22
N VAL A 149 -7.45 6.82 1.52
CA VAL A 149 -7.25 8.14 2.13
C VAL A 149 -6.15 8.03 3.18
N LEU A 150 -5.10 8.82 3.02
CA LEU A 150 -3.91 8.80 3.86
C LEU A 150 -3.86 10.02 4.77
N GLY A 151 -3.72 9.78 6.07
CA GLY A 151 -3.29 10.74 7.07
C GLY A 151 -1.78 10.70 7.27
N GLU A 152 -1.30 11.37 8.30
CA GLU A 152 0.10 11.31 8.73
C GLU A 152 0.41 9.92 9.34
N TYR A 153 -0.49 9.41 10.16
CA TYR A 153 -0.36 8.15 10.90
C TYR A 153 -1.43 7.11 10.52
N SER A 154 -2.48 7.51 9.83
CA SER A 154 -3.62 6.66 9.46
C SER A 154 -3.67 6.36 7.96
N HIS A 155 -4.23 5.20 7.62
CA HIS A 155 -4.59 4.81 6.27
C HIS A 155 -5.99 4.21 6.30
N LEU A 156 -6.92 4.87 5.65
CA LEU A 156 -8.32 4.45 5.55
C LEU A 156 -8.63 4.06 4.10
N THR A 157 -9.18 2.86 3.91
CA THR A 157 -9.78 2.45 2.63
C THR A 157 -11.28 2.32 2.83
N TRP A 158 -12.07 3.04 2.06
CA TRP A 158 -13.51 3.10 2.24
C TRP A 158 -14.28 3.17 0.94
N ARG A 159 -15.58 2.87 0.98
CA ARG A 159 -16.43 2.95 -0.19
C ARG A 159 -16.65 4.38 -0.65
N ILE A 160 -16.50 4.62 -1.93
CA ILE A 160 -16.74 5.92 -2.55
C ILE A 160 -18.18 6.40 -2.34
N SER A 161 -19.15 5.48 -2.40
CA SER A 161 -20.57 5.79 -2.16
C SER A 161 -20.81 6.45 -0.79
N ASP A 162 -20.10 5.95 0.23
CA ASP A 162 -20.27 6.44 1.59
C ASP A 162 -19.60 7.81 1.78
N PHE A 163 -18.41 7.99 1.19
CA PHE A 163 -17.78 9.29 1.14
C PHE A 163 -18.64 10.35 0.42
N LYS A 164 -19.23 9.99 -0.73
CA LYS A 164 -20.14 10.90 -1.46
C LYS A 164 -21.36 11.28 -0.64
N LYS A 165 -21.84 10.38 0.20
CA LYS A 165 -23.06 10.61 0.99
C LYS A 165 -22.79 11.33 2.31
N TYR A 166 -21.70 11.01 2.98
CA TYR A 166 -21.50 11.37 4.38
C TYR A 166 -20.29 12.26 4.66
N ASN A 167 -19.37 12.42 3.71
CA ASN A 167 -18.12 13.13 3.94
C ASN A 167 -17.89 14.28 2.96
N THR A 168 -17.91 15.50 3.50
CA THR A 168 -17.58 16.73 2.78
C THR A 168 -16.27 17.36 3.25
N GLU A 169 -15.74 16.96 4.44
CA GLU A 169 -14.54 17.49 5.07
C GLU A 169 -13.53 16.36 5.33
N ILE A 170 -12.80 15.98 4.29
CA ILE A 170 -11.91 14.80 4.38
C ILE A 170 -10.71 15.07 5.28
N THR A 171 -10.11 16.25 5.21
CA THR A 171 -8.97 16.63 6.05
C THR A 171 -9.29 16.49 7.52
N LYS A 172 -10.40 17.04 7.95
CA LYS A 172 -10.87 16.97 9.35
C LYS A 172 -11.13 15.52 9.80
N THR A 173 -11.69 14.71 8.90
CA THR A 173 -11.93 13.28 9.18
C THR A 173 -10.62 12.55 9.44
N ILE A 174 -9.62 12.75 8.59
CA ILE A 174 -8.31 12.12 8.72
C ILE A 174 -7.53 12.63 9.93
N GLU A 175 -7.53 13.94 10.18
CA GLU A 175 -6.90 14.51 11.38
C GLU A 175 -7.49 13.96 12.69
N ASN A 176 -8.79 13.69 12.71
CA ASN A 176 -9.42 13.06 13.86
C ASN A 176 -8.98 11.61 14.05
N LEU A 177 -8.78 10.86 12.95
CA LEU A 177 -8.26 9.49 13.01
C LEU A 177 -6.79 9.46 13.44
N ASP A 178 -5.99 10.42 12.98
CA ASP A 178 -4.57 10.54 13.35
C ASP A 178 -4.36 10.88 14.85
N ARG A 179 -5.40 11.37 15.54
CA ARG A 179 -5.36 11.70 16.99
C ARG A 179 -5.76 10.53 17.90
N LEU A 180 -6.33 9.46 17.35
CA LEU A 180 -6.73 8.26 18.09
C LEU A 180 -5.54 7.34 18.35
#